data_60f63236ef50334698d88e10a44dd26d
#
_entry.id   60f63236ef50334698d88e10a44dd26d
#
_cell.length_a   1.000
_cell.length_b   1.000
_cell.length_c   1.000
_cell.angle_alpha   90.00
_cell.angle_beta   90.00
_cell.angle_gamma   90.00
#
_symmetry.space_group_name_H-M   'P 1'
#
loop_
_entity.id
_entity.type
_entity.pdbx_description
1 polymer ?
#
loop_
_entity_poly.entity_id
_entity_poly.type
_entity_poly.pdbx_seq_one_letter_code
_entity_poly.pdbx_strand_id
1 'polypeptide(L)'
;MFVKSTIQFRWRAFDTYSAPPGARVDPRNAFFAGNGPVSDQKITNRSEREIVGWLTDTRPARELLLEELRLPADTYAQASITDPLIEKDRRQPPGDIDLIFVPDARRAIAIQVKRMRVIAETTHKDRTPGRQLGNITRLVEQANGSRAIGFCENYALVLIECYGPERAEYNFISRGPSPGVFRRIYHITKDQPIHNDVGLIFVEITQPTRSNVDQSGMVAVCMDKPAIPLDQSPGITARVRQLIAHRPSM
;
A
#
# COMPACT_ATOMS: atom_id res chain seq x y z
N MET A 1 -2.20 4.49 -32.76
CA MET A 1 -2.37 3.13 -32.21
C MET A 1 -2.30 3.23 -30.70
N PHE A 2 -3.45 3.30 -30.00
CA PHE A 2 -3.47 3.42 -28.54
C PHE A 2 -3.27 2.01 -27.96
N VAL A 3 -2.08 1.76 -27.42
CA VAL A 3 -1.85 0.57 -26.60
C VAL A 3 -2.59 0.78 -25.28
N LYS A 4 -3.74 0.13 -25.12
CA LYS A 4 -4.36 -0.07 -23.82
C LYS A 4 -3.43 -1.02 -23.04
N SER A 5 -2.53 -0.48 -22.22
CA SER A 5 -1.92 -1.28 -21.17
C SER A 5 -3.04 -1.63 -20.21
N THR A 6 -3.54 -2.84 -20.31
CA THR A 6 -4.59 -3.33 -19.42
C THR A 6 -3.91 -3.64 -18.09
N ILE A 7 -3.96 -2.67 -17.16
CA ILE A 7 -3.51 -2.91 -15.78
C ILE A 7 -4.46 -3.94 -15.19
N GLN A 8 -3.92 -5.10 -14.83
CA GLN A 8 -4.69 -6.18 -14.24
C GLN A 8 -4.44 -6.22 -12.75
N PHE A 9 -5.49 -5.96 -11.97
CA PHE A 9 -5.47 -6.14 -10.54
C PHE A 9 -5.95 -7.54 -10.17
N ARG A 10 -5.21 -8.20 -9.29
CA ARG A 10 -5.73 -9.34 -8.53
C ARG A 10 -6.41 -8.81 -7.29
N TRP A 11 -7.52 -9.38 -6.89
CA TRP A 11 -8.28 -8.88 -5.77
C TRP A 11 -8.83 -9.99 -4.86
N ARG A 12 -9.07 -9.64 -3.59
CA ARG A 12 -9.75 -10.46 -2.60
C ARG A 12 -10.69 -9.60 -1.78
N ALA A 13 -11.84 -10.16 -1.42
CA ALA A 13 -12.72 -9.55 -0.43
C ALA A 13 -12.17 -9.79 0.99
N PHE A 14 -12.47 -8.88 1.88
CA PHE A 14 -12.27 -9.05 3.31
C PHE A 14 -13.56 -8.72 4.06
N ASP A 15 -13.77 -9.39 5.17
CA ASP A 15 -14.91 -9.17 6.08
C ASP A 15 -14.55 -8.18 7.20
N THR A 16 -15.49 -7.93 8.09
CA THR A 16 -15.31 -7.01 9.21
C THR A 16 -14.18 -7.42 10.14
N TYR A 17 -13.89 -8.71 10.30
CA TYR A 17 -12.86 -9.21 11.21
C TYR A 17 -11.45 -9.05 10.62
N SER A 18 -11.34 -9.14 9.32
CA SER A 18 -10.10 -8.96 8.57
C SER A 18 -9.95 -7.55 7.99
N ALA A 19 -10.86 -6.62 8.32
CA ALA A 19 -10.82 -5.25 7.87
C ALA A 19 -9.61 -4.49 8.43
N PRO A 20 -9.11 -3.48 7.68
CA PRO A 20 -8.05 -2.62 8.19
C PRO A 20 -8.46 -1.93 9.49
N PRO A 21 -7.57 -1.80 10.50
CA PRO A 21 -7.91 -1.21 11.78
C PRO A 21 -8.35 0.26 11.63
N GLY A 22 -9.32 0.67 12.42
CA GLY A 22 -9.67 2.08 12.63
C GLY A 22 -10.33 2.83 11.47
N ALA A 23 -10.87 2.16 10.44
CA ALA A 23 -11.75 2.79 9.46
C ALA A 23 -13.14 3.06 10.06
N ARG A 24 -13.20 3.80 11.15
CA ARG A 24 -14.47 4.27 11.68
C ARG A 24 -14.79 5.62 11.05
N VAL A 25 -15.89 5.70 10.31
CA VAL A 25 -16.55 6.98 10.11
C VAL A 25 -17.05 7.41 11.50
N ASP A 26 -16.64 8.59 11.98
CA ASP A 26 -17.13 9.11 13.25
C ASP A 26 -18.67 9.11 13.21
N PRO A 27 -19.37 8.41 14.13
CA PRO A 27 -20.84 8.34 14.13
C PRO A 27 -21.51 9.71 14.15
N ARG A 28 -20.84 10.72 14.75
CA ARG A 28 -21.28 12.11 14.75
C ARG A 28 -21.29 12.72 13.35
N ASN A 29 -20.49 12.23 12.45
CA ASN A 29 -20.39 12.67 11.08
C ASN A 29 -21.24 11.85 10.11
N ALA A 30 -21.64 10.63 10.48
CA ALA A 30 -22.55 9.80 9.72
C ALA A 30 -23.96 10.42 9.59
N PHE A 31 -24.39 11.14 10.63
CA PHE A 31 -25.69 11.84 10.62
C PHE A 31 -25.77 12.94 9.55
N PHE A 32 -24.63 13.54 9.17
CA PHE A 32 -24.54 14.57 8.15
C PHE A 32 -24.21 14.02 6.76
N ALA A 33 -23.83 12.76 6.66
CA ALA A 33 -23.48 12.11 5.38
C ALA A 33 -24.71 11.85 4.48
N GLY A 34 -25.93 12.08 4.98
CA GLY A 34 -27.16 11.83 4.22
C GLY A 34 -27.31 12.71 2.98
N ASN A 35 -26.78 13.93 2.97
CA ASN A 35 -27.01 14.90 1.89
C ASN A 35 -25.83 15.84 1.59
N GLY A 36 -24.63 15.57 2.06
CA GLY A 36 -23.47 16.43 1.82
C GLY A 36 -22.19 15.67 1.46
N PRO A 37 -21.23 16.33 0.83
CA PRO A 37 -19.93 15.71 0.53
C PRO A 37 -19.24 15.30 1.84
N VAL A 38 -18.81 14.05 1.93
CA VAL A 38 -17.98 13.58 3.04
C VAL A 38 -16.66 14.33 2.98
N SER A 39 -16.39 15.18 3.97
CA SER A 39 -15.12 15.91 4.02
C SER A 39 -14.00 14.98 4.47
N ASP A 40 -12.77 15.23 4.02
CA ASP A 40 -11.55 14.49 4.41
C ASP A 40 -11.34 14.38 5.94
N GLN A 41 -11.89 15.32 6.70
CA GLN A 41 -11.81 15.36 8.16
C GLN A 41 -12.73 14.35 8.85
N LYS A 42 -13.64 13.73 8.11
CA LYS A 42 -14.66 12.83 8.64
C LYS A 42 -14.32 11.35 8.57
N ILE A 43 -13.30 10.99 7.80
CA ILE A 43 -12.75 9.63 7.79
C ILE A 43 -11.67 9.57 8.87
N THR A 44 -11.88 8.73 9.88
CA THR A 44 -10.94 8.61 11.01
C THR A 44 -9.54 8.27 10.51
N ASN A 45 -8.58 9.01 11.01
CA ASN A 45 -7.20 8.92 10.60
C ASN A 45 -6.54 7.65 11.16
N ARG A 46 -6.56 6.56 10.39
CA ARG A 46 -5.50 5.54 10.59
C ARG A 46 -4.18 6.14 10.16
N SER A 47 -3.13 5.82 10.87
CA SER A 47 -1.79 6.14 10.42
C SER A 47 -1.43 5.30 9.18
N GLU A 48 -0.52 5.78 8.35
CA GLU A 48 0.06 4.98 7.25
C GLU A 48 0.66 3.67 7.80
N ARG A 49 1.30 3.74 8.96
CA ARG A 49 1.89 2.60 9.66
C ARG A 49 0.86 1.49 10.00
N GLU A 50 -0.32 1.85 10.47
CA GLU A 50 -1.36 0.88 10.81
C GLU A 50 -1.87 0.14 9.57
N ILE A 51 -2.02 0.84 8.46
CA ILE A 51 -2.43 0.22 7.20
C ILE A 51 -1.32 -0.66 6.61
N VAL A 52 -0.07 -0.23 6.68
CA VAL A 52 1.07 -1.04 6.23
C VAL A 52 1.19 -2.30 7.08
N GLY A 53 0.98 -2.19 8.41
CA GLY A 53 0.88 -3.36 9.28
C GLY A 53 -0.23 -4.32 8.84
N TRP A 54 -1.41 -3.79 8.54
CA TRP A 54 -2.54 -4.60 8.05
C TRP A 54 -2.21 -5.35 6.75
N LEU A 55 -1.44 -4.78 5.84
CA LEU A 55 -1.00 -5.46 4.62
C LEU A 55 -0.14 -6.71 4.89
N THR A 56 0.55 -6.76 6.02
CA THR A 56 1.40 -7.90 6.42
C THR A 56 0.70 -8.89 7.32
N ASP A 57 -0.21 -8.40 8.17
CA ASP A 57 -0.79 -9.19 9.26
C ASP A 57 -2.12 -9.84 8.86
N THR A 58 -2.79 -9.26 7.85
CA THR A 58 -4.10 -9.72 7.43
C THR A 58 -4.02 -10.64 6.23
N ARG A 59 -4.56 -11.83 6.39
CA ARG A 59 -4.48 -12.93 5.40
C ARG A 59 -4.79 -12.51 3.97
N PRO A 60 -5.93 -11.86 3.64
CA PRO A 60 -6.25 -11.53 2.25
C PRO A 60 -5.22 -10.59 1.59
N ALA A 61 -4.78 -9.56 2.30
CA ALA A 61 -3.83 -8.58 1.77
C ALA A 61 -2.43 -9.18 1.63
N ARG A 62 -1.96 -9.88 2.66
CA ARG A 62 -0.67 -10.56 2.66
C ARG A 62 -0.55 -11.59 1.55
N GLU A 63 -1.56 -12.44 1.37
CA GLU A 63 -1.56 -13.48 0.33
C GLU A 63 -1.43 -12.87 -1.06
N LEU A 64 -2.20 -11.80 -1.36
CA LEU A 64 -2.10 -11.13 -2.64
C LEU A 64 -0.72 -10.52 -2.89
N LEU A 65 -0.12 -9.89 -1.87
CA LEU A 65 1.24 -9.34 -1.99
C LEU A 65 2.28 -10.44 -2.21
N LEU A 66 2.18 -11.56 -1.49
CA LEU A 66 3.08 -12.69 -1.69
C LEU A 66 2.94 -13.30 -3.07
N GLU A 67 1.70 -13.46 -3.57
CA GLU A 67 1.42 -13.95 -4.92
C GLU A 67 2.02 -13.03 -5.99
N GLU A 68 1.83 -11.72 -5.87
CA GLU A 68 2.39 -10.74 -6.83
C GLU A 68 3.92 -10.69 -6.79
N LEU A 69 4.52 -10.80 -5.63
CA LEU A 69 5.97 -10.84 -5.43
C LEU A 69 6.55 -12.24 -5.72
N ARG A 70 5.71 -13.24 -6.03
CA ARG A 70 6.09 -14.65 -6.24
C ARG A 70 6.89 -15.22 -5.07
N LEU A 71 6.39 -15.01 -3.86
CA LEU A 71 7.02 -15.43 -2.62
C LEU A 71 6.27 -16.61 -1.98
N PRO A 72 6.99 -17.49 -1.24
CA PRO A 72 6.37 -18.54 -0.45
C PRO A 72 5.40 -18.00 0.59
N ALA A 73 4.36 -18.76 0.93
CA ALA A 73 3.34 -18.34 1.90
C ALA A 73 3.89 -18.11 3.31
N ASP A 74 4.96 -18.80 3.67
CA ASP A 74 5.66 -18.71 4.96
C ASP A 74 6.72 -17.61 5.01
N THR A 75 6.85 -16.78 3.96
CA THR A 75 7.77 -15.65 3.92
C THR A 75 7.60 -14.75 5.14
N TYR A 76 8.68 -14.45 5.84
CA TYR A 76 8.65 -13.48 6.92
C TYR A 76 8.32 -12.09 6.38
N ALA A 77 7.43 -11.38 7.06
CA ALA A 77 7.07 -10.00 6.73
C ALA A 77 7.08 -9.14 7.99
N GLN A 78 7.55 -7.92 7.88
CA GLN A 78 7.54 -6.95 8.96
C GLN A 78 7.29 -5.55 8.42
N ALA A 79 6.40 -4.83 9.09
CA ALA A 79 6.12 -3.42 8.82
C ALA A 79 6.96 -2.50 9.70
N SER A 80 7.23 -1.30 9.21
CA SER A 80 7.85 -0.19 9.94
C SER A 80 9.17 -0.55 10.61
N ILE A 81 10.20 -0.81 9.82
CA ILE A 81 11.53 -1.13 10.32
C ILE A 81 12.33 0.14 10.48
N THR A 82 12.66 0.41 11.72
CA THR A 82 13.63 1.43 12.11
C THR A 82 14.86 0.69 12.62
N ASP A 83 15.93 0.66 11.83
CA ASP A 83 17.16 -0.03 12.20
C ASP A 83 18.35 0.92 12.02
N PRO A 84 19.27 1.02 13.02
CA PRO A 84 20.46 1.87 12.92
C PRO A 84 21.36 1.56 11.72
N LEU A 85 21.34 0.33 11.20
CA LEU A 85 22.06 -0.04 9.96
C LEU A 85 21.36 0.52 8.71
N ILE A 86 20.07 0.81 8.80
CA ILE A 86 19.25 1.36 7.74
C ILE A 86 19.21 2.88 7.83
N GLU A 87 19.25 3.42 9.05
CA GLU A 87 19.39 4.86 9.33
C GLU A 87 20.84 5.33 9.17
N LYS A 88 21.38 5.32 7.99
CA LYS A 88 22.74 5.85 7.77
C LYS A 88 22.85 7.36 7.98
N ASP A 89 21.78 8.09 7.75
CA ASP A 89 21.70 9.51 8.00
C ASP A 89 20.22 9.93 8.06
N ARG A 90 19.76 10.46 9.19
CA ARG A 90 18.38 10.99 9.33
C ARG A 90 18.04 12.11 8.36
N ARG A 91 19.03 12.66 7.68
CA ARG A 91 18.89 13.75 6.72
C ARG A 91 18.79 13.25 5.27
N GLN A 92 19.07 11.97 5.02
CA GLN A 92 19.00 11.38 3.68
C GLN A 92 17.94 10.27 3.61
N PRO A 93 17.09 10.24 2.59
CA PRO A 93 16.24 9.10 2.33
C PRO A 93 17.06 7.81 2.21
N PRO A 94 16.53 6.66 2.66
CA PRO A 94 15.14 6.44 2.97
C PRO A 94 14.71 6.70 4.42
N GLY A 95 15.57 6.78 5.41
CA GLY A 95 15.20 6.82 6.82
C GLY A 95 14.78 5.44 7.34
N ASP A 96 13.49 5.19 7.47
CA ASP A 96 12.89 3.89 7.80
C ASP A 96 12.41 3.14 6.54
N ILE A 97 12.27 1.84 6.66
CA ILE A 97 11.66 0.98 5.64
C ILE A 97 10.24 0.67 6.08
N ASP A 98 9.26 1.01 5.26
CA ASP A 98 7.85 0.85 5.60
C ASP A 98 7.46 -0.63 5.71
N LEU A 99 8.04 -1.50 4.85
CA LEU A 99 7.71 -2.92 4.80
C LEU A 99 8.88 -3.74 4.24
N ILE A 100 9.17 -4.88 4.88
CA ILE A 100 10.08 -5.89 4.31
C ILE A 100 9.40 -7.24 4.18
N PHE A 101 9.81 -7.97 3.13
CA PHE A 101 9.58 -9.40 2.98
C PHE A 101 10.91 -10.13 2.93
N VAL A 102 11.00 -11.25 3.64
CA VAL A 102 12.22 -12.05 3.75
C VAL A 102 11.88 -13.52 3.51
N PRO A 103 11.91 -13.99 2.26
CA PRO A 103 11.72 -15.40 1.97
C PRO A 103 12.88 -16.26 2.50
N ASP A 104 14.10 -15.73 2.44
CA ASP A 104 15.30 -16.41 2.97
C ASP A 104 16.41 -15.38 3.33
N ALA A 105 17.52 -15.86 3.88
CA ALA A 105 18.60 -15.00 4.36
C ALA A 105 19.35 -14.24 3.24
N ARG A 106 19.20 -14.62 1.98
CA ARG A 106 19.89 -14.03 0.84
C ARG A 106 18.98 -13.15 -0.02
N ARG A 107 17.67 -13.19 0.25
CA ARG A 107 16.69 -12.43 -0.48
C ARG A 107 15.82 -11.62 0.48
N ALA A 108 16.16 -10.37 0.69
CA ALA A 108 15.33 -9.42 1.43
C ALA A 108 14.81 -8.36 0.46
N ILE A 109 13.52 -8.11 0.55
CA ILE A 109 12.78 -7.19 -0.30
C ILE A 109 12.36 -6.00 0.57
N ALA A 110 12.77 -4.79 0.17
CA ALA A 110 12.36 -3.55 0.83
C ALA A 110 11.27 -2.86 0.01
N ILE A 111 10.23 -2.40 0.67
CA ILE A 111 9.11 -1.68 0.05
C ILE A 111 8.89 -0.37 0.80
N GLN A 112 8.96 0.72 0.06
CA GLN A 112 8.52 2.04 0.52
C GLN A 112 7.07 2.25 0.12
N VAL A 113 6.24 2.77 1.03
CA VAL A 113 4.81 2.91 0.84
C VAL A 113 4.40 4.38 0.92
N LYS A 114 3.52 4.80 0.04
CA LYS A 114 2.79 6.06 0.19
C LYS A 114 1.31 5.86 0.03
N ARG A 115 0.60 6.34 1.03
CA ARG A 115 -0.84 6.25 1.10
C ARG A 115 -1.50 7.43 0.39
N MET A 116 -2.51 7.10 -0.40
CA MET A 116 -3.40 8.07 -1.03
C MET A 116 -4.84 7.75 -0.66
N ARG A 117 -5.58 8.74 -0.21
CA ARG A 117 -7.00 8.60 0.10
C ARG A 117 -7.84 9.20 -1.03
N VAL A 118 -8.79 8.41 -1.50
CA VAL A 118 -9.75 8.79 -2.51
C VAL A 118 -11.15 8.68 -1.91
N ILE A 119 -11.93 9.73 -2.01
CA ILE A 119 -13.35 9.71 -1.67
C ILE A 119 -14.13 9.61 -2.96
N ALA A 120 -14.79 8.47 -3.16
CA ALA A 120 -15.64 8.24 -4.32
C ALA A 120 -17.03 8.87 -4.06
N GLU A 121 -17.42 9.80 -4.92
CA GLU A 121 -18.76 10.42 -4.86
C GLU A 121 -19.76 9.68 -5.76
N THR A 122 -21.03 9.78 -5.41
CA THR A 122 -22.14 9.20 -6.21
C THR A 122 -22.23 9.82 -7.62
N THR A 123 -21.72 11.02 -7.79
CA THR A 123 -21.78 11.81 -9.04
C THR A 123 -20.58 11.62 -9.96
N HIS A 124 -19.75 10.61 -9.75
CA HIS A 124 -18.51 10.37 -10.51
C HIS A 124 -17.41 11.45 -10.34
N LYS A 125 -17.56 12.35 -9.39
CA LYS A 125 -16.56 13.36 -9.04
C LYS A 125 -15.78 12.91 -7.82
N ASP A 126 -14.85 11.97 -8.01
CA ASP A 126 -13.98 11.53 -6.93
C ASP A 126 -13.05 12.67 -6.51
N ARG A 127 -12.82 12.76 -5.21
CA ARG A 127 -11.89 13.74 -4.64
C ARG A 127 -10.60 13.05 -4.23
N THR A 128 -9.52 13.52 -4.80
CA THR A 128 -8.15 13.23 -4.32
C THR A 128 -7.54 14.55 -3.92
N PRO A 129 -7.17 14.75 -2.66
CA PRO A 129 -6.50 15.98 -2.25
C PRO A 129 -5.22 16.17 -3.05
N GLY A 130 -5.07 17.31 -3.73
CA GLY A 130 -3.90 17.61 -4.55
C GLY A 130 -2.58 17.50 -3.78
N ARG A 131 -2.61 17.80 -2.46
CA ARG A 131 -1.48 17.65 -1.55
C ARG A 131 -0.96 16.21 -1.45
N GLN A 132 -1.82 15.21 -1.57
CA GLN A 132 -1.42 13.79 -1.50
C GLN A 132 -0.65 13.36 -2.76
N LEU A 133 -0.97 13.94 -3.92
CA LEU A 133 -0.27 13.66 -5.17
C LEU A 133 1.21 14.08 -5.11
N GLY A 134 1.53 15.16 -4.37
CA GLY A 134 2.91 15.59 -4.13
C GLY A 134 3.75 14.60 -3.32
N ASN A 135 3.12 13.69 -2.56
CA ASN A 135 3.84 12.67 -1.80
C ASN A 135 4.45 11.57 -2.67
N ILE A 136 4.02 11.44 -3.93
CA ILE A 136 4.54 10.42 -4.86
C ILE A 136 6.02 10.67 -5.18
N THR A 137 6.42 11.92 -5.36
CA THR A 137 7.84 12.26 -5.57
C THR A 137 8.68 11.76 -4.41
N ARG A 138 8.24 12.00 -3.17
CA ARG A 138 8.94 11.52 -1.97
C ARG A 138 8.98 9.99 -1.88
N LEU A 139 7.92 9.29 -2.30
CA LEU A 139 7.93 7.82 -2.39
C LEU A 139 9.05 7.34 -3.30
N VAL A 140 9.17 7.95 -4.47
CA VAL A 140 10.19 7.58 -5.46
C VAL A 140 11.60 7.84 -4.93
N GLU A 141 11.82 8.99 -4.30
CA GLU A 141 13.10 9.32 -3.66
C GLU A 141 13.47 8.29 -2.58
N GLN A 142 12.52 7.91 -1.74
CA GLN A 142 12.71 6.91 -0.67
C GLN A 142 13.01 5.52 -1.27
N ALA A 143 12.25 5.08 -2.28
CA ALA A 143 12.44 3.78 -2.92
C ALA A 143 13.80 3.71 -3.66
N ASN A 144 14.19 4.77 -4.36
CA ASN A 144 15.52 4.87 -4.96
C ASN A 144 16.63 4.87 -3.91
N GLY A 145 16.41 5.54 -2.76
CA GLY A 145 17.34 5.55 -1.63
C GLY A 145 17.50 4.17 -0.97
N SER A 146 16.43 3.39 -0.82
CA SER A 146 16.45 2.03 -0.27
C SER A 146 17.38 1.10 -1.05
N ARG A 147 17.49 1.31 -2.36
CA ARG A 147 18.43 0.58 -3.23
C ARG A 147 19.88 0.71 -2.76
N ALA A 148 20.30 1.88 -2.31
CA ALA A 148 21.66 2.15 -1.84
C ALA A 148 21.99 1.44 -0.50
N ILE A 149 20.98 0.99 0.25
CA ILE A 149 21.14 0.24 1.50
C ILE A 149 21.63 -1.19 1.21
N GLY A 150 21.27 -1.74 0.03
CA GLY A 150 21.73 -3.05 -0.42
C GLY A 150 20.76 -4.20 -0.17
N PHE A 151 19.45 -3.92 -0.20
CA PHE A 151 18.43 -4.97 -0.30
C PHE A 151 18.47 -5.63 -1.68
N CYS A 152 18.11 -6.92 -1.74
CA CYS A 152 18.09 -7.67 -3.00
C CYS A 152 17.08 -7.09 -3.99
N GLU A 153 15.90 -6.74 -3.53
CA GLU A 153 14.85 -6.12 -4.35
C GLU A 153 14.27 -4.89 -3.62
N ASN A 154 13.93 -3.86 -4.39
CA ASN A 154 13.38 -2.62 -3.85
C ASN A 154 12.14 -2.22 -4.63
N TYR A 155 11.08 -1.83 -3.93
CA TYR A 155 9.82 -1.43 -4.54
C TYR A 155 9.31 -0.10 -3.98
N ALA A 156 8.67 0.66 -4.87
CA ALA A 156 7.74 1.72 -4.53
C ALA A 156 6.32 1.16 -4.56
N LEU A 157 5.54 1.36 -3.49
CA LEU A 157 4.16 0.92 -3.39
C LEU A 157 3.24 2.12 -3.20
N VAL A 158 2.34 2.33 -4.14
CA VAL A 158 1.26 3.32 -4.03
C VAL A 158 0.04 2.63 -3.46
N LEU A 159 -0.32 2.98 -2.22
CA LEU A 159 -1.49 2.47 -1.52
C LEU A 159 -2.66 3.44 -1.69
N ILE A 160 -3.70 3.01 -2.40
CA ILE A 160 -4.90 3.79 -2.68
C ILE A 160 -6.03 3.30 -1.78
N GLU A 161 -6.38 4.07 -0.77
CA GLU A 161 -7.59 3.82 0.02
C GLU A 161 -8.76 4.57 -0.59
N CYS A 162 -9.75 3.84 -1.08
CA CYS A 162 -10.95 4.40 -1.67
C CYS A 162 -12.16 4.15 -0.76
N TYR A 163 -12.81 5.23 -0.38
CA TYR A 163 -14.06 5.22 0.37
C TYR A 163 -15.18 5.70 -0.51
N GLY A 164 -16.30 4.99 -0.51
CA GLY A 164 -17.41 5.40 -1.35
C GLY A 164 -18.69 4.62 -1.09
N PRO A 165 -19.78 4.97 -1.79
CA PRO A 165 -21.01 4.21 -1.70
C PRO A 165 -20.81 2.77 -2.15
N GLU A 166 -21.59 1.85 -1.58
CA GLU A 166 -21.62 0.46 -2.02
C GLU A 166 -21.96 0.39 -3.51
N ARG A 167 -21.37 -0.59 -4.19
CA ARG A 167 -21.79 -0.94 -5.55
C ARG A 167 -23.15 -1.63 -5.49
N ALA A 168 -24.09 -1.17 -6.32
CA ALA A 168 -25.40 -1.79 -6.42
C ALA A 168 -25.32 -3.29 -6.82
N GLU A 169 -24.27 -3.66 -7.54
CA GLU A 169 -24.01 -5.03 -8.02
C GLU A 169 -23.47 -5.95 -6.93
N TYR A 170 -22.86 -5.38 -5.87
CA TYR A 170 -22.21 -6.12 -4.78
C TYR A 170 -22.59 -5.46 -3.46
N ASN A 171 -23.41 -6.10 -2.67
CA ASN A 171 -24.00 -5.55 -1.45
C ASN A 171 -23.01 -5.11 -0.36
N PHE A 172 -21.74 -5.44 -0.49
CA PHE A 172 -20.71 -5.21 0.54
C PHE A 172 -19.42 -4.57 0.00
N ILE A 173 -19.30 -4.34 -1.31
CA ILE A 173 -18.08 -3.78 -1.90
C ILE A 173 -18.34 -2.34 -2.33
N SER A 174 -17.55 -1.41 -1.83
CA SER A 174 -17.62 -0.03 -2.29
C SER A 174 -17.18 0.11 -3.75
N ARG A 175 -17.61 1.17 -4.38
CA ARG A 175 -17.06 1.58 -5.66
C ARG A 175 -15.58 1.94 -5.48
N GLY A 176 -14.68 1.37 -6.25
CA GLY A 176 -13.29 1.80 -6.32
C GLY A 176 -13.15 3.24 -6.86
N PRO A 177 -11.94 3.78 -6.96
CA PRO A 177 -11.71 5.10 -7.53
C PRO A 177 -12.24 5.15 -8.98
N SER A 178 -12.69 6.31 -9.41
CA SER A 178 -13.09 6.48 -10.80
C SER A 178 -11.88 6.25 -11.72
N PRO A 179 -12.11 5.76 -12.95
CA PRO A 179 -11.03 5.55 -13.91
C PRO A 179 -10.18 6.81 -14.16
N GLY A 180 -10.79 7.99 -14.06
CA GLY A 180 -10.09 9.27 -14.21
C GLY A 180 -9.13 9.55 -13.07
N VAL A 181 -9.54 9.33 -11.83
CA VAL A 181 -8.70 9.50 -10.64
C VAL A 181 -7.58 8.47 -10.62
N PHE A 182 -7.91 7.19 -10.83
CA PHE A 182 -6.89 6.14 -10.89
C PHE A 182 -5.84 6.44 -11.98
N ARG A 183 -6.28 6.81 -13.18
CA ARG A 183 -5.38 7.14 -14.30
C ARG A 183 -4.47 8.32 -13.93
N ARG A 184 -4.98 9.33 -13.25
CA ARG A 184 -4.18 10.48 -12.81
C ARG A 184 -3.09 10.04 -11.82
N ILE A 185 -3.43 9.25 -10.81
CA ILE A 185 -2.46 8.70 -9.84
C ILE A 185 -1.40 7.88 -10.58
N TYR A 186 -1.82 6.99 -11.47
CA TYR A 186 -0.96 6.14 -12.26
C TYR A 186 0.04 6.95 -13.10
N HIS A 187 -0.43 7.91 -13.88
CA HIS A 187 0.45 8.73 -14.71
C HIS A 187 1.44 9.55 -13.90
N ILE A 188 0.99 10.22 -12.84
CA ILE A 188 1.89 10.97 -11.95
C ILE A 188 2.99 10.06 -11.39
N THR A 189 2.66 8.82 -11.03
CA THR A 189 3.65 7.87 -10.51
C THR A 189 4.63 7.42 -11.60
N LYS A 190 4.14 7.14 -12.81
CA LYS A 190 4.97 6.71 -13.95
C LYS A 190 5.89 7.80 -14.47
N ASP A 191 5.48 9.05 -14.33
CA ASP A 191 6.28 10.22 -14.77
C ASP A 191 7.44 10.54 -13.80
N GLN A 192 7.47 9.88 -12.61
CA GLN A 192 8.59 10.07 -11.67
C GLN A 192 9.84 9.29 -12.10
N PRO A 193 11.04 9.79 -11.76
CA PRO A 193 12.31 9.15 -12.13
C PRO A 193 12.63 7.94 -11.23
N ILE A 194 11.82 6.87 -11.34
CA ILE A 194 12.06 5.60 -10.64
C ILE A 194 13.25 4.90 -11.31
N HIS A 195 14.23 4.52 -10.51
CA HIS A 195 15.40 3.77 -10.98
C HIS A 195 14.99 2.46 -11.69
N ASN A 196 15.77 2.02 -12.68
CA ASN A 196 15.40 0.88 -13.51
C ASN A 196 15.22 -0.42 -12.73
N ASP A 197 15.97 -0.63 -11.67
CA ASP A 197 15.94 -1.82 -10.81
C ASP A 197 14.91 -1.70 -9.67
N VAL A 198 14.32 -0.54 -9.43
CA VAL A 198 13.22 -0.37 -8.47
C VAL A 198 11.89 -0.76 -9.13
N GLY A 199 11.15 -1.67 -8.49
CA GLY A 199 9.83 -2.09 -8.93
C GLY A 199 8.72 -1.12 -8.50
N LEU A 200 7.53 -1.30 -9.08
CA LEU A 200 6.35 -0.47 -8.78
C LEU A 200 5.13 -1.35 -8.56
N ILE A 201 4.48 -1.16 -7.41
CA ILE A 201 3.27 -1.88 -7.00
C ILE A 201 2.15 -0.88 -6.73
N PHE A 202 0.95 -1.19 -7.17
CA PHE A 202 -0.27 -0.50 -6.76
C PHE A 202 -1.10 -1.44 -5.89
N VAL A 203 -1.54 -0.91 -4.74
CA VAL A 203 -2.51 -1.60 -3.87
C VAL A 203 -3.73 -0.69 -3.74
N GLU A 204 -4.90 -1.24 -3.94
CA GLU A 204 -6.17 -0.55 -3.77
C GLU A 204 -6.96 -1.22 -2.65
N ILE A 205 -7.40 -0.43 -1.68
CA ILE A 205 -8.33 -0.87 -0.64
C ILE A 205 -9.63 -0.09 -0.85
N THR A 206 -10.74 -0.80 -1.03
CA THR A 206 -12.05 -0.18 -1.19
C THR A 206 -12.97 -0.56 -0.05
N GLN A 207 -13.59 0.44 0.56
CA GLN A 207 -14.52 0.25 1.67
C GLN A 207 -15.74 1.15 1.48
N PRO A 208 -16.95 0.69 1.89
CA PRO A 208 -18.13 1.53 1.90
C PRO A 208 -18.01 2.63 2.95
N THR A 209 -18.63 3.77 2.68
CA THR A 209 -18.70 4.90 3.62
C THR A 209 -19.75 4.72 4.71
N ARG A 210 -20.50 3.64 4.71
CA ARG A 210 -21.53 3.37 5.73
C ARG A 210 -20.90 3.17 7.10
N SER A 211 -21.46 3.92 8.03
CA SER A 211 -20.90 4.14 9.36
C SER A 211 -21.12 3.03 10.36
N ASN A 212 -21.98 2.07 10.09
CA ASN A 212 -22.59 1.45 11.26
C ASN A 212 -22.31 -0.01 11.49
N VAL A 213 -21.89 -0.82 10.54
CA VAL A 213 -21.89 -2.25 10.85
C VAL A 213 -20.83 -3.04 10.10
N ASP A 214 -20.65 -2.79 8.84
CA ASP A 214 -19.81 -3.67 8.05
C ASP A 214 -18.58 -2.93 7.52
N GLN A 215 -17.41 -3.31 8.04
CA GLN A 215 -16.12 -2.81 7.57
C GLN A 215 -15.57 -3.68 6.43
N SER A 216 -16.40 -4.57 5.87
CA SER A 216 -16.01 -5.38 4.73
C SER A 216 -15.59 -4.52 3.54
N GLY A 217 -14.85 -5.10 2.64
CA GLY A 217 -14.37 -4.39 1.47
C GLY A 217 -13.56 -5.30 0.56
N MET A 218 -12.73 -4.67 -0.24
CA MET A 218 -11.89 -5.36 -1.19
C MET A 218 -10.46 -4.81 -1.13
N VAL A 219 -9.48 -5.69 -1.21
CA VAL A 219 -8.10 -5.37 -1.48
C VAL A 219 -7.72 -5.89 -2.86
N ALA A 220 -7.05 -5.06 -3.63
CA ALA A 220 -6.56 -5.41 -4.96
C ALA A 220 -5.09 -5.01 -5.09
N VAL A 221 -4.29 -5.84 -5.74
CA VAL A 221 -2.85 -5.64 -5.94
C VAL A 221 -2.51 -5.79 -7.42
N CYS A 222 -1.62 -4.93 -7.90
CA CYS A 222 -1.08 -4.98 -9.24
C CYS A 222 0.43 -4.67 -9.22
N MET A 223 1.22 -5.60 -9.73
CA MET A 223 2.63 -5.37 -10.07
C MET A 223 2.71 -4.70 -11.44
N ASP A 224 2.92 -3.39 -11.46
CA ASP A 224 3.09 -2.65 -12.72
C ASP A 224 4.48 -2.83 -13.32
N LYS A 225 5.49 -2.86 -12.45
CA LYS A 225 6.89 -3.05 -12.83
C LYS A 225 7.57 -3.96 -11.81
N PRO A 226 8.11 -5.11 -12.20
CA PRO A 226 8.93 -5.93 -11.30
C PRO A 226 10.26 -5.24 -11.00
N ALA A 227 10.79 -5.45 -9.80
CA ALA A 227 12.15 -5.04 -9.48
C ALA A 227 13.16 -5.96 -10.20
N ILE A 228 14.34 -5.42 -10.47
CA ILE A 228 15.48 -6.23 -10.92
C ILE A 228 16.28 -6.59 -9.67
N PRO A 229 16.46 -7.89 -9.38
CA PRO A 229 17.25 -8.32 -8.22
C PRO A 229 18.70 -7.82 -8.31
N LEU A 230 19.21 -7.37 -7.18
CA LEU A 230 20.58 -6.92 -6.98
C LEU A 230 21.30 -7.86 -6.00
N ASP A 231 22.63 -7.82 -5.98
CA ASP A 231 23.41 -8.50 -4.96
C ASP A 231 23.13 -7.88 -3.58
N GLN A 232 22.58 -8.71 -2.67
CA GLN A 232 22.28 -8.25 -1.32
C GLN A 232 23.57 -7.99 -0.53
N SER A 233 23.64 -6.82 0.11
CA SER A 233 24.81 -6.45 0.90
C SER A 233 25.05 -7.42 2.07
N PRO A 234 26.32 -7.65 2.47
CA PRO A 234 26.64 -8.48 3.63
C PRO A 234 26.00 -7.97 4.94
N GLY A 235 25.89 -6.65 5.11
CA GLY A 235 25.27 -6.04 6.27
C GLY A 235 23.77 -6.38 6.36
N ILE A 236 23.03 -6.25 5.25
CA ILE A 236 21.62 -6.66 5.19
C ILE A 236 21.48 -8.15 5.40
N THR A 237 22.34 -8.98 4.80
CA THR A 237 22.31 -10.44 4.99
C THR A 237 22.51 -10.84 6.45
N ALA A 238 23.45 -10.23 7.15
CA ALA A 238 23.66 -10.46 8.58
C ALA A 238 22.45 -10.07 9.42
N ARG A 239 21.85 -8.91 9.14
CA ARG A 239 20.69 -8.42 9.86
C ARG A 239 19.45 -9.27 9.62
N VAL A 240 19.22 -9.68 8.39
CA VAL A 240 18.11 -10.58 8.02
C VAL A 240 18.22 -11.93 8.72
N ARG A 241 19.43 -12.50 8.84
CA ARG A 241 19.66 -13.74 9.63
C ARG A 241 19.25 -13.57 11.08
N GLN A 242 19.56 -12.42 11.70
CA GLN A 242 19.13 -12.14 13.06
C GLN A 242 17.61 -12.06 13.17
N LEU A 243 16.93 -11.37 12.24
CA LEU A 243 15.47 -11.29 12.20
C LEU A 243 14.81 -12.66 12.10
N ILE A 244 15.30 -13.52 11.22
CA ILE A 244 14.80 -14.89 11.06
C ILE A 244 15.03 -15.72 12.34
N ALA A 245 16.23 -15.61 12.94
CA ALA A 245 16.57 -16.36 14.14
C ALA A 245 15.74 -15.98 15.38
N HIS A 246 15.25 -14.75 15.45
CA HIS A 246 14.41 -14.25 16.53
C HIS A 246 12.91 -14.34 16.22
N ARG A 247 12.55 -15.05 15.15
CA ARG A 247 11.15 -15.26 14.78
C ARG A 247 10.44 -16.01 15.92
N PRO A 248 9.37 -15.46 16.51
CA PRO A 248 8.56 -16.25 17.45
C PRO A 248 8.01 -17.46 16.70
N SER A 249 8.13 -18.63 17.31
CA SER A 249 7.51 -19.86 16.81
C SER A 249 6.00 -19.62 16.68
N MET A 250 5.47 -19.71 15.48
CA MET A 250 4.04 -19.62 15.22
C MET A 250 3.34 -20.90 15.69
#